data_ea9bf10810e73ca0d650c482007fc490
#
_entry.id   ea9bf10810e73ca0d650c482007fc490
#
_cell.length_a   1.000
_cell.length_b   1.000
_cell.length_c   1.000
_cell.angle_alpha   90.00
_cell.angle_beta   90.00
_cell.angle_gamma   90.00
#
_symmetry.space_group_name_H-M   'P 1'
#
loop_
_entity.id
_entity.type
_entity.pdbx_description
1 polymer ?
#
loop_
_entity_poly.entity_id
_entity_poly.type
_entity_poly.pdbx_seq_one_letter_code
_entity_poly.pdbx_strand_id
1 'polypeptide(L)'
;EILRISSENNSVTYIDDSDEEIEVSVLDGNCKLQWKVDWAMRWIALGIDYEMYGKDLIPTFQLSAKICRALGGDPPENFFYELFLDQNGEKISKSKGNGLSIEEWLTYAPQETLSYFMYQNPRRAKKLFLEVIPKSTDEFISHLNKFDDQSLDQKIENPFWHISNG
;
A
#
# COMPACT_ATOMS: atom_id res chain seq x y z
N GLU A 1 3.63 -20.68 -22.31
CA GLU A 1 3.71 -21.76 -21.30
C GLU A 1 5.18 -22.05 -20.96
N ILE A 2 5.53 -22.19 -19.65
CA ILE A 2 6.90 -22.57 -19.24
C ILE A 2 7.03 -24.08 -19.37
N LEU A 3 8.02 -24.52 -20.14
CA LEU A 3 8.32 -25.94 -20.38
C LEU A 3 9.40 -26.47 -19.46
N ARG A 4 10.49 -25.70 -19.25
CA ARG A 4 11.65 -26.13 -18.49
C ARG A 4 12.31 -24.95 -17.77
N ILE A 5 12.86 -25.24 -16.60
CA ILE A 5 13.74 -24.32 -15.85
C ILE A 5 15.07 -25.05 -15.63
N SER A 6 16.18 -24.43 -16.06
CA SER A 6 17.52 -24.95 -15.86
C SER A 6 18.30 -24.05 -14.91
N SER A 7 18.57 -24.55 -13.71
CA SER A 7 19.43 -23.87 -12.75
C SER A 7 20.92 -23.93 -13.14
N GLU A 8 21.32 -24.96 -13.90
CA GLU A 8 22.72 -25.11 -14.39
C GLU A 8 23.06 -24.05 -15.44
N ASN A 9 22.12 -23.81 -16.36
CA ASN A 9 22.32 -22.87 -17.46
C ASN A 9 21.77 -21.46 -17.14
N ASN A 10 21.16 -21.27 -15.97
CA ASN A 10 20.44 -20.04 -15.63
C ASN A 10 19.44 -19.65 -16.75
N SER A 11 18.64 -20.60 -17.23
CA SER A 11 17.72 -20.40 -18.34
C SER A 11 16.33 -20.92 -18.07
N VAL A 12 15.36 -20.34 -18.78
CA VAL A 12 13.97 -20.78 -18.85
C VAL A 12 13.59 -21.01 -20.29
N THR A 13 12.96 -22.18 -20.56
CA THR A 13 12.40 -22.52 -21.85
C THR A 13 10.89 -22.38 -21.81
N TYR A 14 10.30 -21.70 -22.75
CA TYR A 14 8.85 -21.47 -22.83
C TYR A 14 8.36 -21.49 -24.28
N ILE A 15 7.05 -21.72 -24.44
CA ILE A 15 6.35 -21.53 -25.73
C ILE A 15 5.91 -20.07 -25.80
N ASP A 16 6.28 -19.39 -26.88
CA ASP A 16 5.85 -18.03 -27.17
C ASP A 16 4.46 -17.94 -27.81
N ASP A 17 4.03 -16.74 -28.18
CA ASP A 17 2.72 -16.47 -28.79
C ASP A 17 2.63 -17.00 -30.24
N SER A 18 3.76 -17.44 -30.83
CA SER A 18 3.86 -18.05 -32.18
C SER A 18 3.97 -19.56 -32.14
N ASP A 19 3.73 -20.19 -30.96
CA ASP A 19 3.91 -21.61 -30.70
C ASP A 19 5.36 -22.11 -30.92
N GLU A 20 6.36 -21.23 -30.85
CA GLU A 20 7.77 -21.60 -30.92
C GLU A 20 8.38 -21.80 -29.54
N GLU A 21 9.25 -22.81 -29.41
CA GLU A 21 10.02 -23.06 -28.19
C GLU A 21 11.23 -22.12 -28.14
N ILE A 22 11.27 -21.27 -27.11
CA ILE A 22 12.34 -20.27 -26.91
C ILE A 22 13.02 -20.52 -25.57
N GLU A 23 14.36 -20.57 -25.59
CA GLU A 23 15.18 -20.59 -24.37
C GLU A 23 15.80 -19.21 -24.14
N VAL A 24 15.61 -18.65 -22.94
CA VAL A 24 16.17 -17.36 -22.53
C VAL A 24 16.96 -17.49 -21.24
N SER A 25 18.06 -16.73 -21.14
CA SER A 25 18.77 -16.56 -19.87
C SER A 25 17.91 -15.81 -18.88
N VAL A 26 17.93 -16.20 -17.59
CA VAL A 26 17.29 -15.44 -16.50
C VAL A 26 18.19 -14.36 -15.91
N LEU A 27 19.44 -14.26 -16.38
CA LEU A 27 20.41 -13.27 -15.90
C LEU A 27 20.23 -11.93 -16.64
N ASP A 28 20.90 -10.91 -16.12
CA ASP A 28 21.03 -9.58 -16.73
C ASP A 28 19.69 -8.87 -17.04
N GLY A 29 18.65 -9.18 -16.26
CA GLY A 29 17.35 -8.55 -16.40
C GLY A 29 16.46 -9.11 -17.53
N ASN A 30 16.86 -10.22 -18.17
CA ASN A 30 16.09 -10.84 -19.25
C ASN A 30 14.78 -11.48 -18.80
N CYS A 31 14.64 -11.75 -17.49
CA CYS A 31 13.42 -12.29 -16.91
C CYS A 31 12.91 -11.42 -15.77
N LYS A 32 11.58 -11.36 -15.63
CA LYS A 32 10.91 -10.70 -14.52
C LYS A 32 10.18 -11.73 -13.68
N LEU A 33 10.37 -11.66 -12.37
CA LEU A 33 9.61 -12.48 -11.43
C LEU A 33 8.13 -12.09 -11.45
N GLN A 34 7.26 -13.05 -11.19
CA GLN A 34 5.88 -12.74 -10.87
C GLN A 34 5.80 -11.87 -9.62
N TRP A 35 4.84 -10.97 -9.58
CA TRP A 35 4.63 -9.99 -8.53
C TRP A 35 4.77 -10.55 -7.09
N LYS A 36 4.17 -11.70 -6.80
CA LYS A 36 4.17 -12.29 -5.47
C LYS A 36 5.57 -12.77 -5.03
N VAL A 37 6.35 -13.28 -5.98
CA VAL A 37 7.75 -13.70 -5.75
C VAL A 37 8.66 -12.49 -5.65
N ASP A 38 8.48 -11.50 -6.53
CA ASP A 38 9.21 -10.23 -6.54
C ASP A 38 9.02 -9.47 -5.21
N TRP A 39 7.80 -9.44 -4.70
CA TRP A 39 7.50 -8.80 -3.41
C TRP A 39 8.24 -9.46 -2.25
N ALA A 40 8.20 -10.79 -2.16
CA ALA A 40 8.94 -11.55 -1.14
C ALA A 40 10.46 -11.37 -1.26
N MET A 41 11.00 -11.40 -2.48
CA MET A 41 12.42 -11.16 -2.74
C MET A 41 12.84 -9.76 -2.27
N ARG A 42 12.03 -8.72 -2.52
CA ARG A 42 12.32 -7.35 -2.08
C ARG A 42 12.35 -7.23 -0.56
N TRP A 43 11.43 -7.89 0.15
CA TRP A 43 11.46 -7.89 1.61
C TRP A 43 12.80 -8.40 2.16
N ILE A 44 13.31 -9.49 1.60
CA ILE A 44 14.59 -10.08 2.01
C ILE A 44 15.76 -9.17 1.60
N ALA A 45 15.79 -8.76 0.34
CA ALA A 45 16.92 -8.01 -0.22
C ALA A 45 17.09 -6.62 0.40
N LEU A 46 15.98 -6.01 0.84
CA LEU A 46 15.97 -4.66 1.41
C LEU A 46 15.85 -4.65 2.94
N GLY A 47 15.68 -5.82 3.57
CA GLY A 47 15.52 -5.91 5.03
C GLY A 47 14.27 -5.18 5.52
N ILE A 48 13.12 -5.45 4.90
CA ILE A 48 11.87 -4.76 5.22
C ILE A 48 11.26 -5.34 6.50
N ASP A 49 11.12 -4.52 7.54
CA ASP A 49 10.54 -4.89 8.82
C ASP A 49 9.02 -4.70 8.90
N TYR A 50 8.48 -3.78 8.08
CA TYR A 50 7.06 -3.42 8.13
C TYR A 50 6.51 -3.08 6.74
N GLU A 51 5.31 -3.61 6.43
CA GLU A 51 4.64 -3.43 5.13
C GLU A 51 3.18 -3.01 5.30
N MET A 52 2.78 -1.92 4.64
CA MET A 52 1.38 -1.49 4.59
C MET A 52 0.78 -1.73 3.20
N TYR A 53 -0.43 -2.28 3.14
CA TYR A 53 -1.10 -2.57 1.87
C TYR A 53 -2.62 -2.48 1.95
N GLY A 54 -3.26 -2.28 0.80
CA GLY A 54 -4.71 -2.32 0.70
C GLY A 54 -5.27 -3.73 0.91
N LYS A 55 -6.45 -3.85 1.50
CA LYS A 55 -7.06 -5.15 1.85
C LYS A 55 -7.19 -6.13 0.67
N ASP A 56 -7.27 -5.64 -0.54
CA ASP A 56 -7.32 -6.45 -1.75
C ASP A 56 -6.02 -7.24 -2.01
N LEU A 57 -4.93 -6.88 -1.36
CA LEU A 57 -3.65 -7.58 -1.41
C LEU A 57 -3.45 -8.63 -0.30
N ILE A 58 -4.41 -8.80 0.61
CA ILE A 58 -4.30 -9.79 1.71
C ILE A 58 -3.90 -11.19 1.20
N PRO A 59 -4.57 -11.78 0.18
CA PRO A 59 -4.19 -13.10 -0.32
C PRO A 59 -2.79 -13.10 -0.95
N THR A 60 -2.41 -11.99 -1.59
CA THR A 60 -1.08 -11.83 -2.19
C THR A 60 -0.01 -11.75 -1.09
N PHE A 61 -0.22 -10.94 -0.05
CA PHE A 61 0.68 -10.85 1.09
C PHE A 61 0.90 -12.22 1.76
N GLN A 62 -0.19 -12.96 2.02
CA GLN A 62 -0.11 -14.28 2.64
C GLN A 62 0.73 -15.27 1.82
N LEU A 63 0.60 -15.24 0.49
CA LEU A 63 1.41 -16.09 -0.38
C LEU A 63 2.86 -15.61 -0.43
N SER A 64 3.10 -14.30 -0.56
CA SER A 64 4.45 -13.73 -0.52
C SER A 64 5.17 -14.02 0.80
N ALA A 65 4.45 -14.01 1.93
CA ALA A 65 5.01 -14.40 3.23
C ALA A 65 5.46 -15.87 3.28
N LYS A 66 4.72 -16.78 2.63
CA LYS A 66 5.15 -18.19 2.49
C LYS A 66 6.39 -18.31 1.61
N ILE A 67 6.44 -17.56 0.51
CA ILE A 67 7.59 -17.52 -0.40
C ILE A 67 8.81 -16.94 0.32
N CYS A 68 8.65 -15.87 1.08
CA CYS A 68 9.73 -15.27 1.89
C CYS A 68 10.37 -16.30 2.82
N ARG A 69 9.55 -17.05 3.57
CA ARG A 69 10.05 -18.12 4.45
C ARG A 69 10.74 -19.24 3.66
N ALA A 70 10.21 -19.61 2.51
CA ALA A 70 10.83 -20.64 1.65
C ALA A 70 12.20 -20.19 1.10
N LEU A 71 12.41 -18.88 0.95
CA LEU A 71 13.69 -18.28 0.57
C LEU A 71 14.64 -18.07 1.79
N GLY A 72 14.23 -18.44 2.99
CA GLY A 72 15.03 -18.33 4.21
C GLY A 72 14.97 -16.97 4.90
N GLY A 73 14.02 -16.11 4.53
CA GLY A 73 13.78 -14.81 5.18
C GLY A 73 12.56 -14.82 6.10
N ASP A 74 12.46 -13.78 6.92
CA ASP A 74 11.29 -13.50 7.74
C ASP A 74 10.42 -12.46 7.04
N PRO A 75 9.10 -12.71 6.87
CA PRO A 75 8.20 -11.71 6.31
C PRO A 75 8.02 -10.54 7.29
N PRO A 76 7.81 -9.31 6.77
CA PRO A 76 7.60 -8.14 7.61
C PRO A 76 6.34 -8.25 8.46
N GLU A 77 6.32 -7.54 9.58
CA GLU A 77 5.08 -7.16 10.24
C GLU A 77 4.21 -6.36 9.28
N ASN A 78 2.89 -6.46 9.42
CA ASN A 78 2.04 -5.89 8.39
C ASN A 78 0.80 -5.21 8.92
N PHE A 79 0.31 -4.28 8.12
CA PHE A 79 -0.94 -3.61 8.34
C PHE A 79 -1.70 -3.43 7.02
N PHE A 80 -2.95 -3.89 6.96
CA PHE A 80 -3.82 -3.61 5.82
C PHE A 80 -4.82 -2.51 6.13
N TYR A 81 -5.08 -1.67 5.15
CA TYR A 81 -6.08 -0.61 5.20
C TYR A 81 -7.24 -0.89 4.24
N GLU A 82 -8.39 -0.34 4.57
CA GLU A 82 -9.61 -0.46 3.78
C GLU A 82 -9.58 0.41 2.52
N LEU A 83 -10.46 0.10 1.59
CA LEU A 83 -10.58 0.83 0.34
C LEU A 83 -11.21 2.20 0.54
N PHE A 84 -10.83 3.13 -0.32
CA PHE A 84 -11.54 4.39 -0.48
C PHE A 84 -12.68 4.23 -1.49
N LEU A 85 -13.81 4.85 -1.15
CA LEU A 85 -15.03 4.83 -1.94
C LEU A 85 -15.34 6.26 -2.41
N ASP A 86 -15.97 6.38 -3.56
CA ASP A 86 -16.49 7.66 -4.01
C ASP A 86 -17.75 8.09 -3.25
N GLN A 87 -18.34 9.22 -3.62
CA GLN A 87 -19.58 9.72 -2.98
C GLN A 87 -20.74 8.73 -3.03
N ASN A 88 -20.80 7.88 -4.07
CA ASN A 88 -21.85 6.89 -4.27
C ASN A 88 -21.60 5.58 -3.50
N GLY A 89 -20.40 5.43 -2.93
CA GLY A 89 -19.97 4.21 -2.24
C GLY A 89 -19.35 3.17 -3.18
N GLU A 90 -18.98 3.56 -4.41
CA GLU A 90 -18.24 2.72 -5.34
C GLU A 90 -16.72 2.79 -5.09
N LYS A 91 -16.01 1.70 -5.38
CA LYS A 91 -14.55 1.68 -5.27
C LYS A 91 -13.92 2.74 -6.19
N ILE A 92 -13.07 3.58 -5.62
CA ILE A 92 -12.26 4.53 -6.39
C ILE A 92 -11.24 3.77 -7.24
N SER A 93 -11.14 4.12 -8.52
CA SER A 93 -10.11 3.61 -9.41
C SER A 93 -9.62 4.68 -10.38
N LYS A 94 -8.33 4.60 -10.74
CA LYS A 94 -7.71 5.54 -11.70
C LYS A 94 -8.40 5.50 -13.06
N SER A 95 -8.83 4.33 -13.52
CA SER A 95 -9.49 4.17 -14.82
C SER A 95 -10.88 4.81 -14.88
N LYS A 96 -11.57 4.91 -13.73
CA LYS A 96 -12.89 5.58 -13.64
C LYS A 96 -12.77 7.09 -13.44
N GLY A 97 -11.61 7.57 -12.92
CA GLY A 97 -11.41 8.99 -12.61
C GLY A 97 -12.37 9.52 -11.53
N ASN A 98 -12.90 8.63 -10.67
CA ASN A 98 -13.91 8.96 -9.65
C ASN A 98 -13.30 9.21 -8.26
N GLY A 99 -11.99 9.47 -8.18
CA GLY A 99 -11.28 9.73 -6.94
C GLY A 99 -10.89 11.20 -6.81
N LEU A 100 -10.69 11.63 -5.57
CA LEU A 100 -10.04 12.90 -5.24
C LEU A 100 -8.52 12.69 -5.19
N SER A 101 -7.75 13.51 -5.90
CA SER A 101 -6.29 13.45 -5.87
C SER A 101 -5.73 14.18 -4.65
N ILE A 102 -4.46 13.90 -4.32
CA ILE A 102 -3.73 14.62 -3.26
C ILE A 102 -3.60 16.11 -3.61
N GLU A 103 -3.30 16.41 -4.86
CA GLU A 103 -3.15 17.78 -5.37
C GLU A 103 -4.48 18.56 -5.24
N GLU A 104 -5.59 17.93 -5.53
CA GLU A 104 -6.92 18.54 -5.33
C GLU A 104 -7.19 18.80 -3.85
N TRP A 105 -6.89 17.86 -2.96
CA TRP A 105 -7.03 18.10 -1.52
C TRP A 105 -6.19 19.29 -1.06
N LEU A 106 -4.91 19.33 -1.44
CA LEU A 106 -3.97 20.38 -1.03
C LEU A 106 -4.29 21.75 -1.61
N THR A 107 -5.18 21.82 -2.63
CA THR A 107 -5.71 23.11 -3.13
C THR A 107 -6.64 23.77 -2.11
N TYR A 108 -7.34 22.99 -1.28
CA TYR A 108 -8.39 23.47 -0.38
C TYR A 108 -8.03 23.40 1.09
N ALA A 109 -7.08 22.54 1.49
CA ALA A 109 -6.76 22.30 2.87
C ALA A 109 -5.28 21.88 3.03
N PRO A 110 -4.65 22.15 4.20
CA PRO A 110 -3.27 21.78 4.47
C PRO A 110 -3.08 20.27 4.59
N GLN A 111 -1.82 19.83 4.42
CA GLN A 111 -1.43 18.41 4.44
C GLN A 111 -1.85 17.68 5.72
N GLU A 112 -1.80 18.36 6.86
CA GLU A 112 -2.14 17.81 8.17
C GLU A 112 -3.58 17.32 8.23
N THR A 113 -4.49 17.99 7.53
CA THR A 113 -5.91 17.59 7.47
C THR A 113 -6.11 16.32 6.64
N LEU A 114 -5.31 16.13 5.59
CA LEU A 114 -5.27 14.89 4.82
C LEU A 114 -4.68 13.76 5.67
N SER A 115 -3.56 14.01 6.34
CA SER A 115 -2.94 13.05 7.25
C SER A 115 -3.92 12.62 8.35
N TYR A 116 -4.67 13.57 8.93
CA TYR A 116 -5.73 13.31 9.90
C TYR A 116 -6.82 12.41 9.30
N PHE A 117 -7.32 12.74 8.11
CA PHE A 117 -8.32 11.92 7.43
C PHE A 117 -7.81 10.48 7.19
N MET A 118 -6.56 10.33 6.78
CA MET A 118 -5.95 9.02 6.53
C MET A 118 -5.73 8.21 7.82
N TYR A 119 -5.33 8.88 8.90
CA TYR A 119 -5.09 8.27 10.22
C TYR A 119 -6.37 7.72 10.87
N GLN A 120 -7.50 8.40 10.68
CA GLN A 120 -8.78 7.97 11.25
C GLN A 120 -9.22 6.60 10.74
N ASN A 121 -9.45 5.64 11.64
CA ASN A 121 -10.09 4.36 11.34
C ASN A 121 -9.59 3.70 10.03
N PRO A 122 -8.30 3.41 9.87
CA PRO A 122 -7.75 2.93 8.58
C PRO A 122 -8.29 1.55 8.17
N ARG A 123 -8.86 0.80 9.10
CA ARG A 123 -9.53 -0.50 8.84
C ARG A 123 -11.01 -0.38 8.49
N ARG A 124 -11.50 0.83 8.26
CA ARG A 124 -12.89 1.09 7.85
C ARG A 124 -12.89 1.79 6.50
N ALA A 125 -13.69 1.29 5.56
CA ALA A 125 -13.88 1.94 4.26
C ALA A 125 -14.36 3.39 4.45
N LYS A 126 -13.73 4.31 3.73
CA LYS A 126 -14.01 5.75 3.81
C LYS A 126 -14.44 6.26 2.45
N LYS A 127 -15.40 7.16 2.45
CA LYS A 127 -15.73 7.93 1.26
C LYS A 127 -14.73 9.07 1.12
N LEU A 128 -14.13 9.21 -0.06
CA LEU A 128 -13.14 10.23 -0.41
C LEU A 128 -13.65 11.04 -1.62
N PHE A 129 -14.20 12.21 -1.35
CA PHE A 129 -14.74 13.15 -2.31
C PHE A 129 -14.64 14.57 -1.74
N LEU A 130 -14.87 15.60 -2.56
CA LEU A 130 -14.52 16.98 -2.23
C LEU A 130 -15.13 17.48 -0.91
N GLU A 131 -16.38 17.13 -0.63
CA GLU A 131 -17.10 17.60 0.57
C GLU A 131 -16.60 17.01 1.89
N VAL A 132 -15.73 16.00 1.86
CA VAL A 132 -15.09 15.52 3.10
C VAL A 132 -13.97 16.44 3.59
N ILE A 133 -13.40 17.27 2.70
CA ILE A 133 -12.28 18.17 3.04
C ILE A 133 -12.67 19.17 4.14
N PRO A 134 -13.74 19.97 4.02
CA PRO A 134 -14.13 20.90 5.08
C PRO A 134 -14.38 20.19 6.41
N LYS A 135 -15.10 19.08 6.38
CA LYS A 135 -15.40 18.30 7.59
C LYS A 135 -14.13 17.80 8.27
N SER A 136 -13.21 17.22 7.52
CA SER A 136 -11.93 16.74 8.05
C SER A 136 -11.09 17.87 8.62
N THR A 137 -11.14 19.04 7.99
CA THR A 137 -10.46 20.25 8.45
C THR A 137 -11.02 20.74 9.77
N ASP A 138 -12.34 20.84 9.91
CA ASP A 138 -13.00 21.26 11.15
C ASP A 138 -12.72 20.30 12.31
N GLU A 139 -12.76 18.99 12.03
CA GLU A 139 -12.43 17.96 13.03
C GLU A 139 -10.97 18.06 13.47
N PHE A 140 -10.01 18.24 12.53
CA PHE A 140 -8.60 18.43 12.84
C PHE A 140 -8.36 19.69 13.70
N ILE A 141 -8.97 20.82 13.33
CA ILE A 141 -8.89 22.07 14.11
C ILE A 141 -9.46 21.88 15.52
N SER A 142 -10.53 21.10 15.66
CA SER A 142 -11.09 20.77 16.98
C SER A 142 -10.10 19.98 17.86
N HIS A 143 -9.33 19.07 17.26
CA HIS A 143 -8.27 18.35 17.99
C HIS A 143 -7.09 19.26 18.36
N LEU A 144 -6.69 20.13 17.45
CA LEU A 144 -5.65 21.13 17.67
C LEU A 144 -6.02 22.05 18.83
N ASN A 145 -7.23 22.62 18.82
CA ASN A 145 -7.68 23.57 19.85
C ASN A 145 -7.77 22.96 21.26
N LYS A 146 -7.95 21.64 21.37
CA LYS A 146 -7.97 20.94 22.66
C LYS A 146 -6.59 20.53 23.14
N PHE A 147 -5.60 20.51 22.26
CA PHE A 147 -4.32 19.87 22.52
C PHE A 147 -3.54 20.51 23.68
N ASP A 148 -3.52 21.83 23.75
CA ASP A 148 -2.73 22.55 24.76
C ASP A 148 -3.21 22.30 26.18
N ASP A 149 -4.52 22.14 26.38
CA ASP A 149 -5.17 21.93 27.67
C ASP A 149 -5.20 20.47 28.12
N GLN A 150 -4.71 19.54 27.32
CA GLN A 150 -4.73 18.10 27.58
C GLN A 150 -3.55 17.66 28.48
N SER A 151 -3.79 16.64 29.32
CA SER A 151 -2.72 15.90 29.99
C SER A 151 -1.86 15.12 28.97
N LEU A 152 -0.67 14.65 29.37
CA LEU A 152 0.22 13.89 28.49
C LEU A 152 -0.47 12.66 27.89
N ASP A 153 -1.20 11.88 28.71
CA ASP A 153 -1.92 10.69 28.24
C ASP A 153 -2.98 11.04 27.18
N GLN A 154 -3.72 12.13 27.42
CA GLN A 154 -4.72 12.62 26.47
C GLN A 154 -4.08 13.16 25.18
N LYS A 155 -2.88 13.79 25.27
CA LYS A 155 -2.13 14.25 24.12
C LYS A 155 -1.68 13.09 23.23
N ILE A 156 -1.19 12.00 23.83
CA ILE A 156 -0.78 10.78 23.10
C ILE A 156 -1.99 10.15 22.37
N GLU A 157 -3.19 10.22 22.95
CA GLU A 157 -4.41 9.74 22.29
C GLU A 157 -4.97 10.72 21.24
N ASN A 158 -4.51 11.97 21.23
CA ASN A 158 -4.97 12.98 20.29
C ASN A 158 -4.29 12.78 18.93
N PRO A 159 -5.04 12.65 17.81
CA PRO A 159 -4.46 12.52 16.47
C PRO A 159 -3.45 13.60 16.09
N PHE A 160 -3.64 14.81 16.59
CA PHE A 160 -2.72 15.94 16.35
C PHE A 160 -1.28 15.63 16.81
N TRP A 161 -1.10 14.93 17.93
CA TRP A 161 0.23 14.51 18.42
C TRP A 161 1.01 13.73 17.36
N HIS A 162 0.37 12.77 16.71
CA HIS A 162 1.02 11.88 15.76
C HIS A 162 1.25 12.52 14.38
N ILE A 163 0.48 13.55 14.06
CA ILE A 163 0.55 14.25 12.77
C ILE A 163 1.57 15.39 12.81
N SER A 164 1.67 16.10 13.95
CA SER A 164 2.50 17.30 14.08
C SER A 164 3.92 17.03 14.56
N ASN A 165 4.20 15.87 15.15
CA ASN A 165 5.52 15.50 15.68
C ASN A 165 6.29 14.51 14.78
N GLY A 166 5.86 14.36 13.52
CA GLY A 166 6.54 13.57 12.50
C GLY A 166 7.61 14.36 11.76
#